data_595624f916a24a3120f6d05a3c2c68de
#
_entry.id   595624f916a24a3120f6d05a3c2c68de
#
_cell.length_a   1.000
_cell.length_b   1.000
_cell.length_c   1.000
_cell.angle_alpha   90.00
_cell.angle_beta   90.00
_cell.angle_gamma   90.00
#
_symmetry.space_group_name_H-M   'P 1'
#
loop_
_entity.id
_entity.type
_entity.pdbx_description
1 polymer ?
#
loop_
_entity_poly.entity_id
_entity_poly.type
_entity_poly.pdbx_seq_one_letter_code
_entity_poly.pdbx_strand_id
1 'polypeptide(L)'
;MSISVLTKGMSCLFFCFCVCCMNAQVRNTDPVRHLRISGYLGQRIDACIEYRVKAQDVDHLVEPFRHKEETLRWQSEFWGKWIQGAIASYRYDKDPELYKIIKNGAESLMETQLPNGYIGNYSEEAQLNQWDIWGRKYTALGLIAYYDLSGDRKALDAACRVIDHLMTQVGPGKVNIVTTGNYIGMPSSSVLEPVMYLSLIHISEPT
;
A
#
# COMPACT_ATOMS: atom_id res chain seq x y z
N MET A 1 -19.22 48.93 -60.94
CA MET A 1 -19.31 47.48 -60.73
C MET A 1 -18.55 47.17 -59.46
N SER A 2 -19.21 47.08 -58.32
CA SER A 2 -18.62 46.96 -57.03
C SER A 2 -18.84 45.52 -56.50
N ILE A 3 -17.80 44.81 -56.27
CA ILE A 3 -17.85 43.45 -55.69
C ILE A 3 -17.61 43.59 -54.18
N SER A 4 -18.67 43.47 -53.42
CA SER A 4 -18.62 43.40 -51.98
C SER A 4 -18.10 42.01 -51.55
N VAL A 5 -16.96 41.97 -50.97
CA VAL A 5 -16.43 40.78 -50.34
C VAL A 5 -17.08 40.61 -48.98
N LEU A 6 -17.98 39.63 -48.89
CA LEU A 6 -18.51 39.16 -47.61
C LEU A 6 -17.39 38.47 -46.82
N THR A 7 -16.84 39.15 -45.84
CA THR A 7 -16.04 38.52 -44.82
C THR A 7 -16.97 37.74 -43.90
N LYS A 8 -17.04 36.44 -44.10
CA LYS A 8 -17.63 35.52 -43.10
C LYS A 8 -16.77 35.55 -41.85
N GLY A 9 -17.30 36.24 -40.85
CA GLY A 9 -16.76 36.15 -39.51
C GLY A 9 -16.83 34.69 -39.04
N MET A 10 -15.70 34.03 -39.04
CA MET A 10 -15.53 32.72 -38.43
C MET A 10 -15.46 32.98 -36.94
N SER A 11 -16.62 32.90 -36.29
CA SER A 11 -16.73 32.90 -34.84
C SER A 11 -16.00 31.67 -34.33
N CYS A 12 -14.73 31.84 -33.94
CA CYS A 12 -14.02 30.89 -33.12
C CYS A 12 -14.78 30.82 -31.79
N LEU A 13 -15.69 29.88 -31.71
CA LEU A 13 -16.14 29.36 -30.44
C LEU A 13 -14.92 28.78 -29.75
N PHE A 14 -14.24 29.63 -28.99
CA PHE A 14 -13.38 29.18 -27.91
C PHE A 14 -14.28 28.39 -26.97
N PHE A 15 -14.35 27.10 -27.21
CA PHE A 15 -14.75 26.16 -26.20
C PHE A 15 -13.65 26.27 -25.13
N CYS A 16 -13.85 27.23 -24.23
CA CYS A 16 -13.18 27.24 -22.98
C CYS A 16 -13.57 25.89 -22.30
N PHE A 17 -12.82 24.86 -22.62
CA PHE A 17 -12.77 23.68 -21.80
C PHE A 17 -12.24 24.17 -20.44
N CYS A 18 -13.20 24.67 -19.64
CA CYS A 18 -13.02 24.69 -18.22
C CYS A 18 -12.79 23.23 -17.86
N VAL A 19 -11.53 22.80 -17.92
CA VAL A 19 -11.05 21.70 -17.15
C VAL A 19 -11.26 22.18 -15.73
N CYS A 20 -12.48 21.97 -15.22
CA CYS A 20 -12.66 21.82 -13.80
C CYS A 20 -11.66 20.74 -13.44
N CYS A 21 -10.50 21.16 -12.98
CA CYS A 21 -9.69 20.35 -12.09
C CYS A 21 -10.67 20.00 -10.99
N MET A 22 -11.38 18.89 -11.17
CA MET A 22 -11.96 18.18 -10.06
C MET A 22 -10.74 17.78 -9.24
N ASN A 23 -10.31 18.72 -8.39
CA ASN A 23 -9.65 18.32 -7.17
C ASN A 23 -10.64 17.34 -6.55
N ALA A 24 -10.47 16.08 -6.83
CA ALA A 24 -10.93 15.01 -5.97
C ALA A 24 -10.13 15.21 -4.67
N GLN A 25 -10.48 16.27 -3.94
CA GLN A 25 -10.25 16.25 -2.52
C GLN A 25 -11.00 14.99 -2.09
N VAL A 26 -10.23 13.93 -1.95
CA VAL A 26 -10.57 12.92 -0.95
C VAL A 26 -10.84 13.78 0.26
N ARG A 27 -12.13 14.05 0.52
CA ARG A 27 -12.51 14.70 1.76
C ARG A 27 -11.92 13.76 2.81
N ASN A 28 -10.81 14.19 3.34
CA ASN A 28 -10.31 13.65 4.58
C ASN A 28 -11.43 14.03 5.55
N THR A 29 -12.47 13.19 5.57
CA THR A 29 -13.49 13.25 6.60
C THR A 29 -12.67 13.05 7.84
N ASP A 30 -12.44 14.15 8.57
CA ASP A 30 -11.72 14.11 9.83
C ASP A 30 -12.13 12.83 10.51
N PRO A 31 -11.27 11.84 10.65
CA PRO A 31 -11.67 10.59 11.27
C PRO A 31 -12.21 10.97 12.63
N VAL A 32 -13.38 10.47 12.96
CA VAL A 32 -14.03 10.70 14.25
C VAL A 32 -12.94 10.49 15.30
N ARG A 33 -12.40 11.60 15.82
CA ARG A 33 -11.12 11.60 16.55
C ARG A 33 -11.21 10.87 17.89
N HIS A 34 -12.44 10.60 18.38
CA HIS A 34 -12.70 10.00 19.68
C HIS A 34 -13.97 9.16 19.66
N LEU A 35 -14.00 8.10 18.86
CA LEU A 35 -15.07 7.11 18.96
C LEU A 35 -14.65 6.04 19.97
N ARG A 36 -15.33 5.96 21.11
CA ARG A 36 -15.21 4.84 22.04
C ARG A 36 -16.53 4.10 22.08
N ILE A 37 -16.50 2.82 21.76
CA ILE A 37 -17.68 1.94 21.83
C ILE A 37 -17.72 1.32 23.24
N SER A 38 -18.87 1.40 23.91
CA SER A 38 -19.09 0.83 25.24
C SER A 38 -19.94 -0.44 25.21
N GLY A 39 -20.12 -1.05 26.36
CA GLY A 39 -20.91 -2.28 26.51
C GLY A 39 -20.22 -3.51 25.89
N TYR A 40 -21.02 -4.50 25.49
CA TYR A 40 -20.51 -5.78 25.00
C TYR A 40 -19.54 -5.64 23.82
N LEU A 41 -19.89 -4.82 22.82
CA LEU A 41 -19.02 -4.63 21.65
C LEU A 41 -17.71 -3.96 22.03
N GLY A 42 -17.73 -2.94 22.89
CA GLY A 42 -16.52 -2.29 23.37
C GLY A 42 -15.60 -3.27 24.10
N GLN A 43 -16.14 -4.09 24.98
CA GLN A 43 -15.37 -5.13 25.67
C GLN A 43 -14.73 -6.14 24.70
N ARG A 44 -15.44 -6.51 23.63
CA ARG A 44 -14.90 -7.42 22.60
C ARG A 44 -13.78 -6.78 21.79
N ILE A 45 -13.90 -5.47 21.48
CA ILE A 45 -12.83 -4.70 20.80
C ILE A 45 -11.60 -4.63 21.70
N ASP A 46 -11.76 -4.24 22.96
CA ASP A 46 -10.67 -4.14 23.93
C ASP A 46 -9.97 -5.49 24.12
N ALA A 47 -10.72 -6.56 24.24
CA ALA A 47 -10.17 -7.92 24.32
C ALA A 47 -9.43 -8.33 23.03
N CYS A 48 -9.92 -7.95 21.86
CA CYS A 48 -9.25 -8.20 20.59
C CYS A 48 -7.91 -7.45 20.52
N ILE A 49 -7.89 -6.18 20.89
CA ILE A 49 -6.66 -5.38 20.92
C ILE A 49 -5.64 -6.01 21.87
N GLU A 50 -6.04 -6.32 23.08
CA GLU A 50 -5.14 -6.84 24.13
C GLU A 50 -4.62 -8.25 23.82
N TYR A 51 -5.54 -9.17 23.52
CA TYR A 51 -5.19 -10.60 23.45
C TYR A 51 -4.92 -11.13 22.05
N ARG A 52 -5.08 -10.31 20.99
CA ARG A 52 -4.78 -10.73 19.61
C ARG A 52 -3.81 -9.79 18.92
N VAL A 53 -4.04 -8.48 18.99
CA VAL A 53 -3.22 -7.50 18.26
C VAL A 53 -1.89 -7.25 18.98
N LYS A 54 -1.94 -6.92 20.27
CA LYS A 54 -0.74 -6.68 21.09
C LYS A 54 0.02 -7.96 21.43
N ALA A 55 -0.70 -9.05 21.65
CA ALA A 55 -0.12 -10.35 21.99
C ALA A 55 0.50 -11.08 20.78
N GLN A 56 0.41 -10.52 19.57
CA GLN A 56 1.03 -11.11 18.38
C GLN A 56 2.55 -11.09 18.52
N ASP A 57 3.17 -12.24 18.35
CA ASP A 57 4.62 -12.33 18.17
C ASP A 57 4.99 -11.75 16.79
N VAL A 58 5.40 -10.48 16.80
CA VAL A 58 5.71 -9.74 15.58
C VAL A 58 7.04 -10.20 14.98
N ASP A 59 7.98 -10.62 15.82
CA ASP A 59 9.27 -11.13 15.35
C ASP A 59 9.07 -12.41 14.52
N HIS A 60 8.19 -13.29 14.99
CA HIS A 60 7.78 -14.49 14.23
C HIS A 60 7.12 -14.14 12.88
N LEU A 61 6.40 -13.00 12.78
CA LEU A 61 5.83 -12.55 11.50
C LEU A 61 6.90 -12.05 10.53
N VAL A 62 8.00 -11.50 11.04
CA VAL A 62 9.12 -10.97 10.23
C VAL A 62 10.11 -12.08 9.84
N GLU A 63 10.19 -13.14 10.62
CA GLU A 63 11.17 -14.22 10.44
C GLU A 63 11.24 -14.80 9.01
N PRO A 64 10.11 -15.08 8.29
CA PRO A 64 10.16 -15.57 6.92
C PRO A 64 10.86 -14.61 5.95
N PHE A 65 10.81 -13.30 6.22
CA PHE A 65 11.45 -12.29 5.37
C PHE A 65 12.98 -12.23 5.54
N ARG A 66 13.51 -12.75 6.64
CA ARG A 66 14.95 -12.80 6.89
C ARG A 66 15.62 -13.92 6.09
N HIS A 67 14.97 -15.07 5.96
CA HIS A 67 15.53 -16.25 5.30
C HIS A 67 15.35 -16.27 3.79
N LYS A 68 14.16 -15.82 3.27
CA LYS A 68 13.85 -15.79 1.82
C LYS A 68 14.03 -17.15 1.13
N GLU A 69 13.56 -18.21 1.78
CA GLU A 69 13.69 -19.60 1.29
C GLU A 69 12.36 -20.20 0.82
N GLU A 70 11.27 -19.40 0.88
CA GLU A 70 9.94 -19.89 0.55
C GLU A 70 9.80 -20.08 -0.96
N THR A 71 8.99 -21.07 -1.34
CA THR A 71 8.72 -21.39 -2.74
C THR A 71 7.22 -21.64 -3.03
N LEU A 72 6.40 -21.76 -1.98
CA LEU A 72 5.02 -22.23 -2.13
C LEU A 72 4.00 -21.45 -1.29
N ARG A 73 4.33 -21.08 -0.05
CA ARG A 73 3.36 -20.63 0.95
C ARG A 73 3.20 -19.10 0.97
N TRP A 74 2.12 -18.63 1.58
CA TRP A 74 1.68 -17.22 1.62
C TRP A 74 2.04 -16.49 2.92
N GLN A 75 3.05 -16.92 3.65
CA GLN A 75 3.37 -16.40 4.99
C GLN A 75 3.66 -14.91 5.03
N SER A 76 4.18 -14.34 3.94
CA SER A 76 4.49 -12.91 3.84
C SER A 76 3.28 -11.98 3.94
N GLU A 77 2.06 -12.47 3.73
CA GLU A 77 0.86 -11.65 3.90
C GLU A 77 0.53 -11.36 5.37
N PHE A 78 0.99 -12.21 6.31
CA PHE A 78 0.56 -12.13 7.71
C PHE A 78 1.06 -10.87 8.39
N TRP A 79 2.31 -10.48 8.17
CA TRP A 79 2.82 -9.22 8.69
C TRP A 79 2.01 -8.02 8.17
N GLY A 80 1.77 -7.93 6.86
CA GLY A 80 1.06 -6.82 6.26
C GLY A 80 -0.40 -6.72 6.71
N LYS A 81 -1.08 -7.85 6.91
CA LYS A 81 -2.44 -7.89 7.48
C LYS A 81 -2.44 -7.48 8.95
N TRP A 82 -1.50 -7.99 9.72
CA TRP A 82 -1.38 -7.66 11.14
C TRP A 82 -1.15 -6.16 11.34
N ILE A 83 -0.17 -5.55 10.65
CA ILE A 83 0.18 -4.14 10.89
C ILE A 83 -0.97 -3.20 10.54
N GLN A 84 -1.73 -3.49 9.47
CA GLN A 84 -2.93 -2.70 9.13
C GLN A 84 -3.99 -2.79 10.23
N GLY A 85 -4.24 -3.99 10.77
CA GLY A 85 -5.14 -4.20 11.90
C GLY A 85 -4.63 -3.53 13.18
N ALA A 86 -3.33 -3.57 13.45
CA ALA A 86 -2.70 -2.93 14.60
C ALA A 86 -2.80 -1.39 14.50
N ILE A 87 -2.58 -0.82 13.31
CA ILE A 87 -2.76 0.62 13.07
C ILE A 87 -4.22 1.05 13.27
N ALA A 88 -5.18 0.27 12.77
CA ALA A 88 -6.60 0.54 13.00
C ALA A 88 -6.94 0.49 14.49
N SER A 89 -6.41 -0.47 15.21
CA SER A 89 -6.56 -0.61 16.67
C SER A 89 -5.93 0.58 17.41
N TYR A 90 -4.74 0.99 17.03
CA TYR A 90 -4.08 2.17 17.59
C TYR A 90 -4.87 3.47 17.32
N ARG A 91 -5.44 3.61 16.12
CA ARG A 91 -6.29 4.77 15.81
C ARG A 91 -7.52 4.85 16.69
N TYR A 92 -8.05 3.69 17.11
CA TYR A 92 -9.18 3.58 18.03
C TYR A 92 -8.80 3.87 19.50
N ASP A 93 -7.71 3.28 19.98
CA ASP A 93 -7.36 3.27 21.42
C ASP A 93 -6.27 4.28 21.79
N LYS A 94 -5.37 4.63 20.84
CA LYS A 94 -4.20 5.51 21.05
C LYS A 94 -3.23 5.01 22.12
N ASP A 95 -3.18 3.68 22.34
CA ASP A 95 -2.27 3.05 23.29
C ASP A 95 -0.81 3.23 22.85
N PRO A 96 0.04 3.91 23.65
CA PRO A 96 1.45 4.14 23.30
C PRO A 96 2.28 2.84 23.26
N GLU A 97 1.89 1.80 23.99
CA GLU A 97 2.54 0.50 23.92
C GLU A 97 2.28 -0.15 22.55
N LEU A 98 1.03 -0.13 22.09
CA LEU A 98 0.69 -0.63 20.76
C LEU A 98 1.43 0.14 19.65
N TYR A 99 1.56 1.47 19.80
CA TYR A 99 2.35 2.25 18.84
C TYR A 99 3.81 1.79 18.78
N LYS A 100 4.42 1.50 19.94
CA LYS A 100 5.79 0.99 20.02
C LYS A 100 5.92 -0.37 19.33
N ILE A 101 4.95 -1.27 19.52
CA ILE A 101 4.92 -2.58 18.86
C ILE A 101 4.82 -2.41 17.33
N ILE A 102 3.93 -1.53 16.85
CA ILE A 102 3.78 -1.21 15.42
C ILE A 102 5.09 -0.68 14.84
N LYS A 103 5.70 0.29 15.50
CA LYS A 103 6.97 0.90 15.07
C LYS A 103 8.07 -0.14 14.95
N ASN A 104 8.29 -0.92 16.00
CA ASN A 104 9.31 -1.97 16.00
C ASN A 104 9.06 -3.00 14.89
N GLY A 105 7.81 -3.41 14.68
CA GLY A 105 7.46 -4.33 13.61
C GLY A 105 7.70 -3.79 12.20
N ALA A 106 7.49 -2.48 12.00
CA ALA A 106 7.77 -1.83 10.72
C ALA A 106 9.29 -1.70 10.49
N GLU A 107 10.04 -1.28 11.50
CA GLU A 107 11.50 -1.16 11.45
C GLU A 107 12.15 -2.52 11.18
N SER A 108 11.75 -3.56 11.91
CA SER A 108 12.26 -4.93 11.71
C SER A 108 11.98 -5.47 10.32
N LEU A 109 10.82 -5.17 9.73
CA LEU A 109 10.56 -5.57 8.35
C LEU A 109 11.43 -4.81 7.36
N MET A 110 11.57 -3.48 7.50
CA MET A 110 12.40 -2.67 6.61
C MET A 110 13.86 -3.12 6.60
N GLU A 111 14.39 -3.59 7.72
CA GLU A 111 15.74 -4.15 7.83
C GLU A 111 15.95 -5.40 6.96
N THR A 112 14.88 -6.09 6.57
CA THR A 112 14.97 -7.26 5.68
C THR A 112 15.07 -6.90 4.20
N GLN A 113 14.97 -5.61 3.84
CA GLN A 113 15.00 -5.17 2.46
C GLN A 113 16.35 -5.41 1.79
N LEU A 114 16.33 -6.11 0.67
CA LEU A 114 17.55 -6.32 -0.13
C LEU A 114 17.98 -5.03 -0.86
N PRO A 115 19.25 -4.93 -1.27
CA PRO A 115 19.76 -3.78 -2.03
C PRO A 115 18.97 -3.49 -3.31
N ASN A 116 18.42 -4.53 -3.97
CA ASN A 116 17.58 -4.40 -5.16
C ASN A 116 16.15 -3.93 -4.86
N GLY A 117 15.78 -3.74 -3.59
CA GLY A 117 14.46 -3.27 -3.16
C GLY A 117 13.48 -4.37 -2.74
N TYR A 118 13.80 -5.64 -2.95
CA TYR A 118 12.92 -6.75 -2.58
C TYR A 118 12.68 -6.84 -1.07
N ILE A 119 11.42 -6.87 -0.66
CA ILE A 119 10.96 -7.34 0.65
C ILE A 119 9.91 -8.41 0.38
N GLY A 120 10.25 -9.63 0.66
CA GLY A 120 9.41 -10.81 0.53
C GLY A 120 10.10 -11.99 1.19
N ASN A 121 9.48 -13.15 1.17
CA ASN A 121 10.00 -14.36 1.79
C ASN A 121 10.41 -15.45 0.77
N TYR A 122 10.24 -15.19 -0.53
CA TYR A 122 10.57 -16.15 -1.58
C TYR A 122 12.05 -16.11 -1.96
N SER A 123 12.61 -17.27 -2.30
CA SER A 123 13.93 -17.34 -2.92
C SER A 123 13.93 -16.64 -4.29
N GLU A 124 15.09 -16.21 -4.77
CA GLU A 124 15.19 -15.45 -6.02
C GLU A 124 14.61 -16.23 -7.20
N GLU A 125 14.86 -17.53 -7.27
CA GLU A 125 14.40 -18.42 -8.33
C GLU A 125 12.89 -18.68 -8.27
N ALA A 126 12.30 -18.55 -7.10
CA ALA A 126 10.88 -18.76 -6.87
C ALA A 126 10.03 -17.48 -6.97
N GLN A 127 10.66 -16.32 -7.12
CA GLN A 127 9.93 -15.07 -7.29
C GLN A 127 8.98 -15.12 -8.49
N LEU A 128 7.93 -14.34 -8.45
CA LEU A 128 6.81 -14.30 -9.39
C LEU A 128 5.92 -15.55 -9.40
N ASN A 129 6.28 -16.60 -8.69
CA ASN A 129 5.46 -17.81 -8.57
C ASN A 129 4.56 -17.76 -7.32
N GLN A 130 3.57 -18.61 -7.32
CA GLN A 130 2.67 -18.87 -6.18
C GLN A 130 2.10 -17.60 -5.54
N TRP A 131 2.55 -17.23 -4.35
CA TRP A 131 2.05 -16.12 -3.55
C TRP A 131 3.08 -14.99 -3.37
N ASP A 132 4.17 -14.99 -4.11
CA ASP A 132 5.23 -13.99 -3.97
C ASP A 132 4.71 -12.54 -4.16
N ILE A 133 4.07 -12.26 -5.30
CA ILE A 133 3.56 -10.89 -5.57
C ILE A 133 2.43 -10.53 -4.61
N TRP A 134 1.60 -11.50 -4.21
CA TRP A 134 0.60 -11.32 -3.17
C TRP A 134 1.22 -10.89 -1.83
N GLY A 135 2.33 -11.51 -1.45
CA GLY A 135 3.11 -11.11 -0.28
C GLY A 135 3.65 -9.68 -0.39
N ARG A 136 4.27 -9.34 -1.52
CA ARG A 136 4.78 -7.98 -1.80
C ARG A 136 3.67 -6.93 -1.74
N LYS A 137 2.46 -7.26 -2.21
CA LYS A 137 1.28 -6.40 -2.05
C LYS A 137 1.05 -6.02 -0.59
N TYR A 138 0.96 -7.02 0.29
CA TYR A 138 0.70 -6.78 1.71
C TYR A 138 1.87 -6.10 2.41
N THR A 139 3.09 -6.38 2.01
CA THR A 139 4.28 -5.65 2.45
C THR A 139 4.16 -4.16 2.12
N ALA A 140 3.88 -3.81 0.86
CA ALA A 140 3.72 -2.43 0.44
C ALA A 140 2.55 -1.74 1.15
N LEU A 141 1.38 -2.38 1.24
CA LEU A 141 0.21 -1.84 1.96
C LEU A 141 0.51 -1.57 3.43
N GLY A 142 1.22 -2.48 4.10
CA GLY A 142 1.59 -2.32 5.51
C GLY A 142 2.56 -1.16 5.72
N LEU A 143 3.56 -1.00 4.85
CA LEU A 143 4.52 0.11 4.92
C LEU A 143 3.87 1.45 4.60
N ILE A 144 2.97 1.51 3.61
CA ILE A 144 2.19 2.71 3.30
C ILE A 144 1.30 3.10 4.48
N ALA A 145 0.61 2.13 5.10
CA ALA A 145 -0.21 2.39 6.27
C ALA A 145 0.61 2.90 7.47
N TYR A 146 1.82 2.38 7.65
CA TYR A 146 2.74 2.85 8.69
C TYR A 146 3.25 4.26 8.38
N TYR A 147 3.60 4.57 7.12
CA TYR A 147 3.93 5.93 6.70
C TYR A 147 2.79 6.92 6.99
N ASP A 148 1.54 6.56 6.63
CA ASP A 148 0.35 7.39 6.87
C ASP A 148 0.08 7.63 8.39
N LEU A 149 0.51 6.69 9.23
CA LEU A 149 0.41 6.83 10.68
C LEU A 149 1.52 7.71 11.28
N SER A 150 2.77 7.49 10.85
CA SER A 150 3.98 7.98 11.52
C SER A 150 4.64 9.16 10.83
N GLY A 151 4.41 9.34 9.52
CA GLY A 151 5.17 10.25 8.66
C GLY A 151 6.59 9.77 8.34
N ASP A 152 6.95 8.52 8.68
CA ASP A 152 8.30 8.00 8.46
C ASP A 152 8.57 7.77 6.96
N ARG A 153 9.33 8.67 6.35
CA ARG A 153 9.71 8.61 4.93
C ARG A 153 10.44 7.32 4.56
N LYS A 154 11.17 6.69 5.49
CA LYS A 154 11.86 5.43 5.21
C LYS A 154 10.88 4.31 4.86
N ALA A 155 9.69 4.31 5.49
CA ALA A 155 8.67 3.33 5.18
C ALA A 155 8.07 3.55 3.78
N LEU A 156 7.84 4.82 3.40
CA LEU A 156 7.40 5.16 2.05
C LEU A 156 8.45 4.76 1.00
N ASP A 157 9.71 5.11 1.24
CA ASP A 157 10.82 4.77 0.34
C ASP A 157 10.97 3.24 0.20
N ALA A 158 10.83 2.51 1.30
CA ALA A 158 10.88 1.06 1.28
C ALA A 158 9.72 0.46 0.46
N ALA A 159 8.50 0.98 0.61
CA ALA A 159 7.34 0.56 -0.18
C ALA A 159 7.53 0.85 -1.68
N CYS A 160 8.03 2.04 -2.03
CA CYS A 160 8.36 2.38 -3.41
C CYS A 160 9.37 1.39 -4.00
N ARG A 161 10.46 1.11 -3.30
CA ARG A 161 11.49 0.17 -3.77
C ARG A 161 10.97 -1.27 -3.95
N VAL A 162 10.00 -1.72 -3.15
CA VAL A 162 9.33 -3.01 -3.36
C VAL A 162 8.60 -3.03 -4.70
N ILE A 163 7.88 -1.96 -5.02
CA ILE A 163 7.14 -1.84 -6.29
C ILE A 163 8.10 -1.63 -7.46
N ASP A 164 9.11 -0.79 -7.33
CA ASP A 164 10.13 -0.58 -8.37
C ASP A 164 10.83 -1.90 -8.73
N HIS A 165 11.23 -2.70 -7.73
CA HIS A 165 11.78 -4.03 -7.95
C HIS A 165 10.80 -4.93 -8.71
N LEU A 166 9.53 -4.96 -8.34
CA LEU A 166 8.53 -5.73 -9.07
C LEU A 166 8.41 -5.26 -10.53
N MET A 167 8.43 -3.96 -10.78
CA MET A 167 8.38 -3.38 -12.12
C MET A 167 9.61 -3.68 -12.97
N THR A 168 10.72 -4.11 -12.37
CA THR A 168 11.84 -4.65 -13.16
C THR A 168 11.53 -6.03 -13.74
N GLN A 169 10.62 -6.77 -13.14
CA GLN A 169 10.31 -8.17 -13.48
C GLN A 169 9.04 -8.31 -14.34
N VAL A 170 8.03 -7.45 -14.12
CA VAL A 170 6.73 -7.52 -14.82
C VAL A 170 6.44 -6.24 -15.59
N GLY A 171 5.67 -6.34 -16.67
CA GLY A 171 5.25 -5.20 -17.48
C GLY A 171 5.50 -5.38 -18.98
N PRO A 172 5.38 -4.32 -19.80
CA PRO A 172 5.64 -4.37 -21.23
C PRO A 172 7.04 -4.86 -21.55
N GLY A 173 7.17 -5.88 -22.38
CA GLY A 173 8.45 -6.51 -22.73
C GLY A 173 9.08 -7.39 -21.64
N LYS A 174 8.37 -7.63 -20.54
CA LYS A 174 8.77 -8.47 -19.42
C LYS A 174 7.71 -9.56 -19.17
N VAL A 175 7.75 -10.18 -17.99
CA VAL A 175 6.73 -11.18 -17.63
C VAL A 175 5.37 -10.49 -17.54
N ASN A 176 4.35 -11.11 -18.14
CA ASN A 176 2.97 -10.64 -18.01
C ASN A 176 2.42 -11.04 -16.63
N ILE A 177 1.98 -10.08 -15.84
CA ILE A 177 1.54 -10.33 -14.47
C ILE A 177 0.41 -11.37 -14.37
N VAL A 178 -0.45 -11.48 -15.38
CA VAL A 178 -1.54 -12.48 -15.39
C VAL A 178 -1.05 -13.91 -15.58
N THR A 179 0.22 -14.10 -15.95
CA THR A 179 0.86 -15.41 -16.03
C THR A 179 1.66 -15.78 -14.79
N THR A 180 1.66 -14.90 -13.77
CA THR A 180 2.40 -15.09 -12.53
C THR A 180 1.48 -15.63 -11.42
N GLY A 181 2.09 -16.30 -10.45
CA GLY A 181 1.39 -16.74 -9.25
C GLY A 181 0.25 -17.74 -9.52
N ASN A 182 -0.71 -17.76 -8.61
CA ASN A 182 -1.87 -18.64 -8.65
C ASN A 182 -3.06 -18.01 -9.39
N TYR A 183 -4.04 -18.85 -9.77
CA TYR A 183 -5.36 -18.42 -10.30
C TYR A 183 -5.26 -17.42 -11.45
N ILE A 184 -4.42 -17.72 -12.45
CA ILE A 184 -4.21 -16.87 -13.65
C ILE A 184 -3.84 -15.44 -13.24
N GLY A 185 -2.91 -15.30 -12.30
CA GLY A 185 -2.39 -14.01 -11.84
C GLY A 185 -3.37 -13.14 -11.06
N MET A 186 -4.54 -13.65 -10.65
CA MET A 186 -5.52 -12.83 -9.94
C MET A 186 -4.97 -12.26 -8.61
N PRO A 187 -4.34 -13.05 -7.72
CA PRO A 187 -3.69 -12.51 -6.53
C PRO A 187 -2.55 -11.54 -6.88
N SER A 188 -1.75 -11.87 -7.89
CA SER A 188 -0.65 -11.02 -8.34
C SER A 188 -1.13 -9.66 -8.84
N SER A 189 -2.18 -9.65 -9.68
CA SER A 189 -2.75 -8.41 -10.23
C SER A 189 -3.31 -7.47 -9.16
N SER A 190 -3.65 -7.99 -7.98
CA SER A 190 -4.13 -7.17 -6.86
C SER A 190 -3.07 -6.22 -6.29
N VAL A 191 -1.80 -6.35 -6.68
CA VAL A 191 -0.73 -5.39 -6.35
C VAL A 191 -1.01 -3.99 -6.91
N LEU A 192 -1.94 -3.87 -7.85
CA LEU A 192 -2.40 -2.57 -8.33
C LEU A 192 -2.89 -1.67 -7.19
N GLU A 193 -3.42 -2.24 -6.11
CA GLU A 193 -3.90 -1.48 -4.95
C GLU A 193 -2.80 -0.61 -4.30
N PRO A 194 -1.67 -1.14 -3.80
CA PRO A 194 -0.61 -0.30 -3.27
C PRO A 194 0.04 0.60 -4.32
N VAL A 195 0.11 0.19 -5.59
CA VAL A 195 0.61 1.05 -6.67
C VAL A 195 -0.25 2.31 -6.81
N MET A 196 -1.56 2.19 -6.74
CA MET A 196 -2.48 3.34 -6.78
C MET A 196 -2.30 4.25 -5.56
N TYR A 197 -2.12 3.69 -4.35
CA TYR A 197 -1.85 4.51 -3.16
C TYR A 197 -0.54 5.29 -3.28
N LEU A 198 0.55 4.65 -3.74
CA LEU A 198 1.83 5.33 -3.96
C LEU A 198 1.71 6.44 -5.02
N SER A 199 0.99 6.19 -6.11
CA SER A 199 0.74 7.19 -7.15
C SER A 199 0.00 8.41 -6.57
N LEU A 200 -1.03 8.21 -5.75
CA LEU A 200 -1.78 9.28 -5.10
C LEU A 200 -0.91 10.08 -4.12
N ILE A 201 -0.03 9.44 -3.37
CA ILE A 201 0.90 10.12 -2.46
C ILE A 201 1.85 11.01 -3.26
N HIS A 202 2.45 10.53 -4.34
CA HIS A 202 3.35 11.32 -5.18
C HIS A 202 2.65 12.49 -5.90
N ILE A 203 1.36 12.38 -6.22
CA ILE A 203 0.60 13.48 -6.82
C ILE A 203 0.29 14.55 -5.77
N SER A 204 0.00 14.15 -4.54
CA SER A 204 -0.38 15.09 -3.46
C SER A 204 0.82 15.71 -2.73
N GLU A 205 1.99 15.09 -2.81
CA GLU A 205 3.25 15.56 -2.23
C GLU A 205 4.32 15.71 -3.34
N PRO A 206 4.16 16.65 -4.29
CA PRO A 206 5.17 16.86 -5.33
C PRO A 206 6.47 17.33 -4.67
N THR A 207 7.57 16.68 -5.03
CA THR A 207 8.94 17.04 -4.63
C THR A 207 9.36 18.40 -5.17
#